data_5ba5c825f4ee7ce8b0750031ffa342e5
#
_entry.id   5ba5c825f4ee7ce8b0750031ffa342e5
#
_cell.length_a   1.000
_cell.length_b   1.000
_cell.length_c   1.000
_cell.angle_alpha   90.00
_cell.angle_beta   90.00
_cell.angle_gamma   90.00
#
_symmetry.space_group_name_H-M   'P 1'
#
loop_
_entity.id
_entity.type
_entity.pdbx_description
1 polymer ?
#
loop_
_entity_poly.entity_id
_entity_poly.type
_entity_poly.pdbx_seq_one_letter_code
_entity_poly.pdbx_strand_id
1 'polypeptide(L)'
;MKFGILLTVFLFLTMISCKSNKAADFKKSLDQYERKAFDIVLGKEGSGERKLKCLEKEDYKGALMAVDQQAEEFNMLIADIQKLSADGISKAEPLKTASLEYYQSLKELHVFDRKEIEQQALLQTLKGNELNNAHNNLIALARQKKKLYNLVYEKEALLHTAAESFNTANGL
;
A
#
# COMPACT_ATOMS: atom_id res chain seq x y z
N MET A 1 -34.97 8.43 -44.74
CA MET A 1 -34.37 7.36 -43.94
C MET A 1 -32.86 7.51 -43.68
N LYS A 2 -32.10 8.41 -44.33
CA LYS A 2 -30.63 8.58 -44.11
C LYS A 2 -30.26 9.49 -42.94
N PHE A 3 -31.14 10.38 -42.50
CA PHE A 3 -30.89 11.28 -41.38
C PHE A 3 -30.98 10.61 -39.99
N GLY A 4 -31.84 9.58 -39.84
CA GLY A 4 -32.01 8.86 -38.56
C GLY A 4 -30.82 7.99 -38.17
N ILE A 5 -30.10 7.44 -39.16
CA ILE A 5 -28.94 6.58 -38.93
C ILE A 5 -27.73 7.41 -38.41
N LEU A 6 -27.57 8.62 -38.94
CA LEU A 6 -26.48 9.53 -38.53
C LEU A 6 -26.67 10.02 -37.10
N LEU A 7 -27.90 10.27 -36.66
CA LEU A 7 -28.22 10.73 -35.29
C LEU A 7 -28.01 9.61 -34.25
N THR A 8 -28.35 8.36 -34.60
CA THR A 8 -28.13 7.20 -33.71
C THR A 8 -26.65 6.86 -33.54
N VAL A 9 -25.84 6.98 -34.58
CA VAL A 9 -24.37 6.75 -34.48
C VAL A 9 -23.71 7.83 -33.63
N PHE A 10 -24.16 9.09 -33.70
CA PHE A 10 -23.61 10.18 -32.89
C PHE A 10 -23.95 10.03 -31.42
N LEU A 11 -25.12 9.49 -31.07
CA LEU A 11 -25.54 9.22 -29.67
C LEU A 11 -24.71 8.10 -29.03
N PHE A 12 -24.30 7.08 -29.79
CA PHE A 12 -23.44 6.00 -29.29
C PHE A 12 -22.00 6.44 -29.02
N LEU A 13 -21.45 7.38 -29.78
CA LEU A 13 -20.09 7.92 -29.59
C LEU A 13 -19.96 8.75 -28.31
N THR A 14 -21.02 9.41 -27.85
CA THR A 14 -20.99 10.22 -26.61
C THR A 14 -21.00 9.35 -25.35
N MET A 15 -21.58 8.15 -25.42
CA MET A 15 -21.61 7.23 -24.26
C MET A 15 -20.24 6.58 -23.97
N ILE A 16 -19.41 6.36 -25.00
CA ILE A 16 -18.08 5.77 -24.86
C ILE A 16 -17.10 6.78 -24.22
N SER A 17 -17.19 8.07 -24.58
CA SER A 17 -16.32 9.13 -24.03
C SER A 17 -16.51 9.34 -22.54
N CYS A 18 -17.72 9.24 -21.98
CA CYS A 18 -17.98 9.42 -20.56
C CYS A 18 -17.43 8.26 -19.68
N LYS A 19 -17.38 7.05 -20.21
CA LYS A 19 -16.83 5.88 -19.49
C LYS A 19 -15.30 5.95 -19.40
N SER A 20 -14.63 6.37 -20.46
CA SER A 20 -13.18 6.51 -20.49
C SER A 20 -12.67 7.52 -19.47
N ASN A 21 -13.37 8.66 -19.29
CA ASN A 21 -12.98 9.69 -18.33
C ASN A 21 -13.05 9.19 -16.88
N LYS A 22 -14.13 8.47 -16.49
CA LYS A 22 -14.27 7.93 -15.14
C LYS A 22 -13.18 6.90 -14.82
N ALA A 23 -12.85 6.03 -15.75
CA ALA A 23 -11.80 5.03 -15.57
C ALA A 23 -10.41 5.70 -15.43
N ALA A 24 -10.13 6.71 -16.24
CA ALA A 24 -8.88 7.47 -16.14
C ALA A 24 -8.77 8.22 -14.80
N ASP A 25 -9.86 8.83 -14.32
CA ASP A 25 -9.88 9.52 -13.02
C ASP A 25 -9.70 8.53 -11.86
N PHE A 26 -10.34 7.36 -11.92
CA PHE A 26 -10.18 6.29 -10.93
C PHE A 26 -8.72 5.82 -10.87
N LYS A 27 -8.11 5.52 -12.04
CA LYS A 27 -6.70 5.14 -12.12
C LYS A 27 -5.80 6.23 -11.58
N LYS A 28 -6.01 7.48 -11.97
CA LYS A 28 -5.23 8.62 -11.48
C LYS A 28 -5.27 8.75 -9.95
N SER A 29 -6.43 8.46 -9.34
CA SER A 29 -6.55 8.45 -7.88
C SER A 29 -5.69 7.33 -7.26
N LEU A 30 -5.70 6.12 -7.83
CA LEU A 30 -4.84 5.03 -7.36
C LEU A 30 -3.36 5.34 -7.53
N ASP A 31 -2.95 5.94 -8.65
CA ASP A 31 -1.57 6.37 -8.90
C ASP A 31 -1.11 7.45 -7.87
N GLN A 32 -2.03 8.29 -7.39
CA GLN A 32 -1.74 9.24 -6.30
C GLN A 32 -1.55 8.53 -4.96
N TYR A 33 -2.31 7.48 -4.67
CA TYR A 33 -2.13 6.69 -3.46
C TYR A 33 -0.84 5.87 -3.49
N GLU A 34 -0.43 5.38 -4.64
CA GLU A 34 0.89 4.75 -4.81
C GLU A 34 2.03 5.73 -4.45
N ARG A 35 1.96 6.97 -4.95
CA ARG A 35 2.94 8.01 -4.59
C ARG A 35 2.92 8.32 -3.09
N LYS A 36 1.73 8.43 -2.48
CA LYS A 36 1.62 8.63 -1.03
C LYS A 36 2.25 7.46 -0.25
N ALA A 37 2.01 6.21 -0.66
CA ALA A 37 2.64 5.05 -0.03
C ALA A 37 4.16 5.08 -0.17
N PHE A 38 4.67 5.45 -1.35
CA PHE A 38 6.10 5.67 -1.56
C PHE A 38 6.66 6.74 -0.62
N ASP A 39 5.97 7.86 -0.47
CA ASP A 39 6.39 8.95 0.42
C ASP A 39 6.39 8.53 1.90
N ILE A 40 5.41 7.72 2.33
CA ILE A 40 5.36 7.16 3.69
C ILE A 40 6.59 6.29 3.98
N VAL A 41 6.99 5.44 3.02
CA VAL A 41 8.04 4.44 3.24
C VAL A 41 9.42 5.00 2.95
N LEU A 42 9.60 5.71 1.84
CA LEU A 42 10.89 6.11 1.27
C LEU A 42 11.04 7.62 1.08
N GLY A 43 9.97 8.40 1.31
CA GLY A 43 10.03 9.85 1.16
C GLY A 43 10.99 10.48 2.18
N LYS A 44 11.77 11.48 1.76
CA LYS A 44 12.82 12.13 2.56
C LYS A 44 12.35 12.65 3.93
N GLU A 45 11.07 13.01 4.06
CA GLU A 45 10.43 13.45 5.31
C GLU A 45 9.38 12.43 5.79
N GLY A 46 9.31 11.24 5.16
CA GLY A 46 8.38 10.18 5.50
C GLY A 46 8.67 9.54 6.85
N SER A 47 7.66 8.91 7.43
CA SER A 47 7.78 8.18 8.70
C SER A 47 8.79 7.02 8.61
N GLY A 48 8.89 6.37 7.45
CA GLY A 48 9.89 5.32 7.20
C GLY A 48 11.33 5.83 7.31
N GLU A 49 11.64 6.95 6.67
CA GLU A 49 12.96 7.59 6.74
C GLU A 49 13.28 8.08 8.18
N ARG A 50 12.30 8.67 8.89
CA ARG A 50 12.48 9.08 10.31
C ARG A 50 12.77 7.88 11.20
N LYS A 51 12.08 6.76 11.02
CA LYS A 51 12.36 5.51 11.74
C LYS A 51 13.81 5.09 11.56
N LEU A 52 14.31 5.06 10.32
CA LEU A 52 15.70 4.68 10.03
C LEU A 52 16.70 5.63 10.68
N LYS A 53 16.50 6.95 10.59
CA LYS A 53 17.34 7.96 11.25
C LYS A 53 17.37 7.82 12.77
N CYS A 54 16.26 7.45 13.39
CA CYS A 54 16.21 7.17 14.82
C CYS A 54 16.99 5.90 15.17
N LEU A 55 16.85 4.83 14.37
CA LEU A 55 17.58 3.58 14.57
C LEU A 55 19.09 3.73 14.41
N GLU A 56 19.55 4.53 13.44
CA GLU A 56 20.97 4.87 13.27
C GLU A 56 21.59 5.54 14.50
N LYS A 57 20.75 6.25 15.28
CA LYS A 57 21.16 6.94 16.52
C LYS A 57 20.84 6.13 17.77
N GLU A 58 20.38 4.90 17.64
CA GLU A 58 19.90 4.07 18.74
C GLU A 58 18.75 4.72 19.54
N ASP A 59 18.04 5.69 18.94
CA ASP A 59 16.82 6.28 19.50
C ASP A 59 15.61 5.37 19.25
N TYR A 60 15.53 4.29 20.01
CA TYR A 60 14.44 3.31 19.88
C TYR A 60 13.08 3.92 20.20
N LYS A 61 13.00 4.90 21.11
CA LYS A 61 11.75 5.60 21.41
C LYS A 61 11.28 6.41 20.20
N GLY A 62 12.15 7.18 19.59
CA GLY A 62 11.85 7.93 18.37
C GLY A 62 11.48 7.01 17.20
N ALA A 63 12.17 5.86 17.08
CA ALA A 63 11.85 4.87 16.06
C ALA A 63 10.44 4.26 16.25
N LEU A 64 10.03 3.94 17.48
CA LEU A 64 8.68 3.46 17.79
C LEU A 64 7.61 4.50 17.47
N MET A 65 7.85 5.78 17.82
CA MET A 65 6.92 6.87 17.44
C MET A 65 6.79 7.01 15.92
N ALA A 66 7.87 6.82 15.17
CA ALA A 66 7.83 6.83 13.72
C ALA A 66 7.05 5.64 13.14
N VAL A 67 7.11 4.46 13.76
CA VAL A 67 6.26 3.30 13.39
C VAL A 67 4.79 3.60 13.64
N ASP A 68 4.43 4.23 14.77
CA ASP A 68 3.04 4.61 15.05
C ASP A 68 2.51 5.59 14.01
N GLN A 69 3.31 6.61 13.69
CA GLN A 69 2.94 7.55 12.65
C GLN A 69 2.78 6.86 11.28
N GLN A 70 3.69 5.95 10.92
CA GLN A 70 3.60 5.19 9.69
C GLN A 70 2.31 4.36 9.61
N ALA A 71 1.90 3.75 10.75
CA ALA A 71 0.64 3.01 10.83
C ALA A 71 -0.57 3.91 10.57
N GLU A 72 -0.61 5.13 11.14
CA GLU A 72 -1.69 6.08 10.92
C GLU A 72 -1.72 6.60 9.48
N GLU A 73 -0.57 6.90 8.88
CA GLU A 73 -0.47 7.32 7.48
C GLU A 73 -1.02 6.24 6.53
N PHE A 74 -0.70 4.96 6.78
CA PHE A 74 -1.29 3.86 6.01
C PHE A 74 -2.79 3.68 6.28
N ASN A 75 -3.26 3.87 7.53
CA ASN A 75 -4.70 3.83 7.84
C ASN A 75 -5.47 4.87 7.02
N MET A 76 -4.96 6.10 6.94
CA MET A 76 -5.57 7.17 6.15
C MET A 76 -5.58 6.82 4.66
N LEU A 77 -4.47 6.31 4.12
CA LEU A 77 -4.36 5.90 2.72
C LEU A 77 -5.38 4.79 2.39
N ILE A 78 -5.48 3.75 3.22
CA ILE A 78 -6.42 2.63 3.04
C ILE A 78 -7.86 3.15 3.12
N ALA A 79 -8.18 4.03 4.08
CA ALA A 79 -9.50 4.62 4.21
C ALA A 79 -9.88 5.49 2.99
N ASP A 80 -8.93 6.19 2.39
CA ASP A 80 -9.15 6.97 1.18
C ASP A 80 -9.43 6.07 -0.03
N ILE A 81 -8.69 4.97 -0.20
CA ILE A 81 -8.96 3.98 -1.25
C ILE A 81 -10.34 3.34 -1.06
N GLN A 82 -10.75 3.04 0.18
CA GLN A 82 -12.08 2.50 0.48
C GLN A 82 -13.22 3.41 0.00
N LYS A 83 -13.03 4.74 0.04
CA LYS A 83 -14.02 5.73 -0.39
C LYS A 83 -14.12 5.88 -1.91
N LEU A 84 -13.16 5.38 -2.69
CA LEU A 84 -13.23 5.47 -4.15
C LEU A 84 -14.45 4.72 -4.67
N SER A 85 -15.27 5.40 -5.48
CA SER A 85 -16.37 4.73 -6.19
C SER A 85 -15.84 3.98 -7.39
N ALA A 86 -16.20 2.72 -7.50
CA ALA A 86 -15.94 1.85 -8.64
C ALA A 86 -17.17 1.72 -9.57
N ASP A 87 -18.27 2.44 -9.25
CA ASP A 87 -19.57 2.29 -9.91
C ASP A 87 -19.54 2.63 -11.39
N GLY A 88 -19.98 1.67 -12.20
CA GLY A 88 -20.07 1.83 -13.66
C GLY A 88 -18.71 1.84 -14.37
N ILE A 89 -17.62 1.47 -13.69
CA ILE A 89 -16.26 1.36 -14.27
C ILE A 89 -15.90 -0.13 -14.38
N SER A 90 -15.56 -0.57 -15.57
CA SER A 90 -15.21 -1.98 -15.82
C SER A 90 -13.96 -2.36 -15.02
N LYS A 91 -14.00 -3.51 -14.31
CA LYS A 91 -12.88 -4.04 -13.54
C LYS A 91 -12.32 -3.12 -12.43
N ALA A 92 -13.03 -2.03 -12.06
CA ALA A 92 -12.59 -1.13 -11.00
C ALA A 92 -12.68 -1.77 -9.60
N GLU A 93 -13.74 -2.53 -9.31
CA GLU A 93 -13.89 -3.16 -8.00
C GLU A 93 -12.81 -4.22 -7.72
N PRO A 94 -12.47 -5.13 -8.65
CA PRO A 94 -11.31 -6.01 -8.47
C PRO A 94 -10.00 -5.26 -8.26
N LEU A 95 -9.74 -4.18 -8.99
CA LEU A 95 -8.53 -3.37 -8.82
C LEU A 95 -8.51 -2.67 -7.46
N LYS A 96 -9.63 -2.09 -7.02
CA LYS A 96 -9.78 -1.49 -5.70
C LYS A 96 -9.51 -2.51 -4.59
N THR A 97 -10.10 -3.70 -4.68
CA THR A 97 -9.91 -4.78 -3.70
C THR A 97 -8.44 -5.19 -3.63
N ALA A 98 -7.79 -5.44 -4.77
CA ALA A 98 -6.38 -5.80 -4.82
C ALA A 98 -5.48 -4.68 -4.24
N SER A 99 -5.81 -3.41 -4.51
CA SER A 99 -5.11 -2.26 -3.93
C SER A 99 -5.22 -2.24 -2.40
N LEU A 100 -6.42 -2.45 -1.86
CA LEU A 100 -6.65 -2.50 -0.42
C LEU A 100 -5.87 -3.64 0.25
N GLU A 101 -5.88 -4.83 -0.33
CA GLU A 101 -5.15 -5.99 0.18
C GLU A 101 -3.63 -5.77 0.16
N TYR A 102 -3.11 -5.16 -0.90
CA TYR A 102 -1.70 -4.82 -1.02
C TYR A 102 -1.28 -3.82 0.05
N TYR A 103 -1.97 -2.68 0.18
CA TYR A 103 -1.61 -1.66 1.16
C TYR A 103 -1.84 -2.11 2.61
N GLN A 104 -2.80 -2.98 2.85
CA GLN A 104 -2.96 -3.62 4.16
C GLN A 104 -1.76 -4.51 4.50
N SER A 105 -1.30 -5.34 3.56
CA SER A 105 -0.13 -6.19 3.77
C SER A 105 1.16 -5.39 3.95
N LEU A 106 1.30 -4.29 3.19
CA LEU A 106 2.43 -3.37 3.31
C LEU A 106 2.45 -2.67 4.67
N LYS A 107 1.29 -2.21 5.15
CA LYS A 107 1.15 -1.68 6.51
C LYS A 107 1.55 -2.71 7.57
N GLU A 108 1.06 -3.94 7.47
CA GLU A 108 1.39 -5.02 8.42
C GLU A 108 2.89 -5.29 8.48
N LEU A 109 3.58 -5.31 7.33
CA LEU A 109 5.02 -5.45 7.25
C LEU A 109 5.75 -4.32 8.00
N HIS A 110 5.35 -3.06 7.79
CA HIS A 110 6.02 -1.92 8.42
C HIS A 110 5.70 -1.75 9.90
N VAL A 111 4.47 -2.08 10.32
CA VAL A 111 4.09 -2.08 11.74
C VAL A 111 4.78 -3.21 12.51
N PHE A 112 5.15 -4.31 11.84
CA PHE A 112 5.90 -5.39 12.45
C PHE A 112 7.28 -4.96 12.97
N ASP A 113 7.86 -3.89 12.39
CA ASP A 113 9.13 -3.31 12.84
C ASP A 113 9.12 -2.95 14.33
N ARG A 114 7.95 -2.62 14.90
CA ARG A 114 7.78 -2.37 16.32
C ARG A 114 8.37 -3.48 17.17
N LYS A 115 8.05 -4.74 16.87
CA LYS A 115 8.52 -5.91 17.64
C LYS A 115 10.04 -6.06 17.58
N GLU A 116 10.62 -5.79 16.41
CA GLU A 116 12.08 -5.85 16.24
C GLU A 116 12.77 -4.71 17.02
N ILE A 117 12.22 -3.50 16.94
CA ILE A 117 12.75 -2.31 17.64
C ILE A 117 12.68 -2.50 19.16
N GLU A 118 11.54 -2.98 19.69
CA GLU A 118 11.38 -3.29 21.12
C GLU A 118 12.38 -4.35 21.57
N GLN A 119 12.59 -5.39 20.75
CA GLN A 119 13.57 -6.44 21.07
C GLN A 119 15.01 -5.93 21.00
N GLN A 120 15.34 -5.05 20.04
CA GLN A 120 16.66 -4.41 19.95
C GLN A 120 16.94 -3.49 21.16
N ALA A 121 15.94 -2.72 21.60
CA ALA A 121 16.07 -1.87 22.78
C ALA A 121 16.38 -2.69 24.04
N LEU A 122 15.79 -3.86 24.20
CA LEU A 122 16.05 -4.77 25.32
C LEU A 122 17.49 -5.29 25.33
N LEU A 123 18.13 -5.53 24.19
CA LEU A 123 19.50 -6.00 24.12
C LEU A 123 20.50 -5.10 24.80
N GLN A 124 20.23 -3.79 24.89
CA GLN A 124 21.13 -2.83 25.55
C GLN A 124 21.20 -3.02 27.07
N THR A 125 20.22 -3.65 27.67
CA THR A 125 20.09 -3.78 29.13
C THR A 125 20.30 -5.21 29.64
N LEU A 126 20.16 -6.22 28.78
CA LEU A 126 20.22 -7.63 29.14
C LEU A 126 21.65 -8.17 29.19
N LYS A 127 21.87 -9.22 30.00
CA LYS A 127 23.18 -9.89 30.15
C LYS A 127 22.99 -11.42 30.25
N GLY A 128 24.07 -12.14 29.98
CA GLY A 128 24.11 -13.61 30.16
C GLY A 128 23.05 -14.35 29.35
N ASN A 129 22.34 -15.24 30.00
CA ASN A 129 21.31 -16.08 29.35
C ASN A 129 20.12 -15.30 28.81
N GLU A 130 19.74 -14.18 29.46
CA GLU A 130 18.66 -13.32 28.97
C GLU A 130 19.03 -12.65 27.65
N LEU A 131 20.28 -12.21 27.50
CA LEU A 131 20.80 -11.68 26.25
C LEU A 131 20.75 -12.73 25.11
N ASN A 132 21.15 -13.99 25.41
CA ASN A 132 21.08 -15.06 24.43
C ASN A 132 19.64 -15.35 23.99
N ASN A 133 18.69 -15.34 24.93
CA ASN A 133 17.27 -15.52 24.64
C ASN A 133 16.75 -14.36 23.77
N ALA A 134 17.15 -13.13 24.07
CA ALA A 134 16.75 -11.97 23.29
C ALA A 134 17.29 -12.03 21.83
N HIS A 135 18.51 -12.49 21.62
CA HIS A 135 19.04 -12.74 20.26
C HIS A 135 18.23 -13.82 19.52
N ASN A 136 17.91 -14.92 20.21
CA ASN A 136 17.07 -15.98 19.60
C ASN A 136 15.67 -15.45 19.21
N ASN A 137 15.10 -14.54 20.00
CA ASN A 137 13.84 -13.87 19.69
C ASN A 137 13.96 -13.02 18.43
N LEU A 138 15.05 -12.24 18.26
CA LEU A 138 15.27 -11.47 17.02
C LEU A 138 15.35 -12.37 15.80
N ILE A 139 16.01 -13.53 15.89
CA ILE A 139 16.05 -14.51 14.79
C ILE A 139 14.63 -15.01 14.47
N ALA A 140 13.81 -15.28 15.50
CA ALA A 140 12.43 -15.71 15.31
C ALA A 140 11.58 -14.60 14.66
N LEU A 141 11.76 -13.34 15.07
CA LEU A 141 11.09 -12.17 14.47
C LEU A 141 11.50 -11.99 12.99
N ALA A 142 12.79 -12.11 12.67
CA ALA A 142 13.26 -12.03 11.30
C ALA A 142 12.62 -13.10 10.39
N ARG A 143 12.41 -14.33 10.89
CA ARG A 143 11.68 -15.38 10.17
C ARG A 143 10.20 -15.04 9.98
N GLN A 144 9.55 -14.42 10.96
CA GLN A 144 8.16 -13.95 10.84
C GLN A 144 8.07 -12.81 9.82
N LYS A 145 8.98 -11.85 9.87
CA LYS A 145 9.03 -10.73 8.92
C LYS A 145 9.22 -11.21 7.48
N LYS A 146 10.05 -12.25 7.27
CA LYS A 146 10.19 -12.87 5.94
C LYS A 146 8.85 -13.37 5.38
N LYS A 147 7.94 -13.90 6.23
CA LYS A 147 6.60 -14.31 5.78
C LYS A 147 5.76 -13.10 5.36
N LEU A 148 5.88 -11.97 6.05
CA LEU A 148 5.19 -10.73 5.69
C LEU A 148 5.71 -10.18 4.36
N TYR A 149 7.02 -10.21 4.11
CA TYR A 149 7.57 -9.87 2.79
C TYR A 149 6.97 -10.73 1.68
N ASN A 150 6.90 -12.05 1.88
CA ASN A 150 6.32 -12.95 0.88
C ASN A 150 4.85 -12.62 0.63
N LEU A 151 4.09 -12.28 1.68
CA LEU A 151 2.69 -11.86 1.54
C LEU A 151 2.58 -10.56 0.73
N VAL A 152 3.43 -9.57 1.00
CA VAL A 152 3.46 -8.32 0.22
C VAL A 152 3.72 -8.60 -1.25
N TYR A 153 4.71 -9.43 -1.60
CA TYR A 153 4.99 -9.81 -2.99
C TYR A 153 3.81 -10.54 -3.66
N GLU A 154 3.13 -11.42 -2.92
CA GLU A 154 1.93 -12.07 -3.44
C GLU A 154 0.82 -11.05 -3.75
N LYS A 155 0.55 -10.12 -2.83
CA LYS A 155 -0.47 -9.08 -3.00
C LYS A 155 -0.11 -8.07 -4.10
N GLU A 156 1.18 -7.75 -4.24
CA GLU A 156 1.68 -6.92 -5.34
C GLU A 156 1.42 -7.56 -6.71
N ALA A 157 1.71 -8.86 -6.85
CA ALA A 157 1.44 -9.59 -8.09
C ALA A 157 -0.05 -9.62 -8.45
N LEU A 158 -0.93 -9.79 -7.44
CA LEU A 158 -2.39 -9.72 -7.64
C LEU A 158 -2.84 -8.31 -8.04
N LEU A 159 -2.28 -7.27 -7.43
CA LEU A 159 -2.55 -5.88 -7.78
C LEU A 159 -2.15 -5.59 -9.23
N HIS A 160 -0.97 -6.04 -9.64
CA HIS A 160 -0.49 -5.88 -11.02
C HIS A 160 -1.44 -6.55 -12.03
N THR A 161 -1.85 -7.78 -11.76
CA THR A 161 -2.80 -8.51 -12.61
C THR A 161 -4.16 -7.82 -12.70
N ALA A 162 -4.65 -7.28 -11.58
CA ALA A 162 -5.90 -6.52 -11.54
C ALA A 162 -5.78 -5.20 -12.33
N ALA A 163 -4.63 -4.51 -12.24
CA ALA A 163 -4.35 -3.28 -12.98
C ALA A 163 -4.29 -3.52 -14.49
N GLU A 164 -3.64 -4.59 -14.95
CA GLU A 164 -3.62 -4.96 -16.37
C GLU A 164 -5.02 -5.27 -16.90
N SER A 165 -5.82 -6.03 -16.12
CA SER A 165 -7.21 -6.35 -16.47
C SER A 165 -8.07 -5.08 -16.55
N PHE A 166 -7.87 -4.14 -15.63
CA PHE A 166 -8.55 -2.85 -15.61
C PHE A 166 -8.17 -1.99 -16.83
N ASN A 167 -6.88 -1.86 -17.11
CA ASN A 167 -6.38 -1.07 -18.24
C ASN A 167 -6.93 -1.62 -19.55
N THR A 168 -6.83 -2.92 -19.77
CA THR A 168 -7.37 -3.59 -20.99
C THR A 168 -8.88 -3.37 -21.14
N ALA A 169 -9.66 -3.48 -20.07
CA ALA A 169 -11.11 -3.33 -20.11
C ALA A 169 -11.58 -1.89 -20.35
N ASN A 170 -10.73 -0.89 -20.11
CA ASN A 170 -11.06 0.53 -20.22
C ASN A 170 -10.28 1.25 -21.34
N GLY A 171 -9.39 0.55 -22.06
CA GLY A 171 -8.59 1.12 -23.15
C GLY A 171 -7.53 2.14 -22.68
N LEU A 172 -6.89 1.86 -21.52
CA LEU A 172 -5.85 2.68 -20.91
C LEU A 172 -4.47 2.07 -21.11
#